data_9ed46a683a667a9a64f2aaaf46820a95
#
_entry.id   9ed46a683a667a9a64f2aaaf46820a95
#
_cell.length_a   1.000
_cell.length_b   1.000
_cell.length_c   1.000
_cell.angle_alpha   90.00
_cell.angle_beta   90.00
_cell.angle_gamma   90.00
#
_symmetry.space_group_name_H-M   'P 1'
#
loop_
_entity.id
_entity.type
_entity.pdbx_description
1 polymer ?
#
loop_
_entity_poly.entity_id
_entity_poly.type
_entity_poly.pdbx_seq_one_letter_code
_entity_poly.pdbx_strand_id
1 'polypeptide(L)'
;MKQLQINLANQFLSISDLDEKISICKEMSNQRSFDWQKWEFGFRAIEKPGLLELMNSSNLLKLILLLVENDKISAGFLSQNISSGFVEKLISTLLLKNSTILDYSKDFSINPTFDFRADTPPNKDPDLTSETLKQYHKKLWSKKLPDGSSFILDGNVPKKYLYHSSNLGVFHITSDSITHTYRDTKRLQNIIVNIPNSDMEVFYNSCFAIGGYILFPGDVRKGYQTINQARGCNHKIVDRFDLTLECIRRHFLSLPSPLQNTLQGYGDFFELFIDFQKYVEFFYLQDLVSSDFKSIKFHLPFSGEFEPQAFPKDEKEYEIYMQNTLSFIKSRTQRIMQQIPRD
;
A
#
# COMPACT_ATOMS: atom_id res chain seq x y z
N MET A 1 8.96 -6.69 15.19
CA MET A 1 9.40 -6.49 16.58
C MET A 1 10.42 -7.57 16.94
N LYS A 2 11.40 -7.32 17.81
CA LYS A 2 12.31 -8.38 18.25
C LYS A 2 11.58 -9.35 19.20
N GLN A 3 11.92 -10.64 19.20
CA GLN A 3 11.29 -11.66 20.04
C GLN A 3 11.31 -11.30 21.54
N LEU A 4 12.39 -10.66 22.00
CA LEU A 4 12.50 -10.15 23.37
C LEU A 4 11.35 -9.22 23.75
N GLN A 5 11.00 -8.27 22.87
CA GLN A 5 9.90 -7.31 23.14
C GLN A 5 8.52 -7.96 23.15
N ILE A 6 8.32 -9.03 22.36
CA ILE A 6 7.09 -9.85 22.40
C ILE A 6 6.98 -10.55 23.74
N ASN A 7 8.07 -11.15 24.21
CA ASN A 7 8.10 -11.85 25.50
C ASN A 7 7.81 -10.89 26.66
N LEU A 8 8.46 -9.72 26.68
CA LEU A 8 8.22 -8.68 27.68
C LEU A 8 6.79 -8.15 27.67
N ALA A 9 6.21 -7.98 26.49
CA ALA A 9 4.82 -7.53 26.34
C ALA A 9 3.83 -8.59 26.89
N ASN A 10 4.05 -9.89 26.62
CA ASN A 10 3.24 -10.95 27.17
C ASN A 10 3.40 -11.07 28.69
N GLN A 11 4.62 -10.93 29.19
CA GLN A 11 4.91 -10.92 30.62
C GLN A 11 4.17 -9.77 31.32
N PHE A 12 4.23 -8.53 30.77
CA PHE A 12 3.50 -7.39 31.31
C PHE A 12 2.00 -7.66 31.50
N LEU A 13 1.35 -8.28 30.53
CA LEU A 13 -0.09 -8.57 30.60
C LEU A 13 -0.42 -9.68 31.62
N SER A 14 0.52 -10.54 31.98
CA SER A 14 0.32 -11.63 32.95
C SER A 14 0.54 -11.23 34.42
N ILE A 15 1.11 -10.07 34.65
CA ILE A 15 1.50 -9.59 35.99
C ILE A 15 0.45 -8.62 36.52
N SER A 16 0.19 -8.65 37.83
CA SER A 16 -0.65 -7.66 38.52
C SER A 16 0.15 -6.63 39.32
N ASP A 17 1.39 -6.95 39.66
CA ASP A 17 2.27 -6.06 40.43
C ASP A 17 2.69 -4.84 39.64
N LEU A 18 2.49 -3.65 40.24
CA LEU A 18 2.74 -2.36 39.58
C LEU A 18 4.24 -2.09 39.37
N ASP A 19 5.06 -2.43 40.35
CA ASP A 19 6.51 -2.16 40.28
C ASP A 19 7.18 -3.06 39.23
N GLU A 20 6.71 -4.31 39.13
CA GLU A 20 7.16 -5.24 38.10
C GLU A 20 6.72 -4.77 36.70
N LYS A 21 5.50 -4.26 36.54
CA LYS A 21 5.02 -3.64 35.29
C LYS A 21 5.86 -2.44 34.88
N ILE A 22 6.20 -1.58 35.83
CA ILE A 22 7.09 -0.42 35.61
C ILE A 22 8.48 -0.90 35.14
N SER A 23 9.03 -1.93 35.76
CA SER A 23 10.32 -2.53 35.40
C SER A 23 10.31 -3.04 33.96
N ILE A 24 9.27 -3.75 33.55
CA ILE A 24 9.11 -4.24 32.17
C ILE A 24 9.03 -3.10 31.16
N CYS A 25 8.26 -2.04 31.45
CA CYS A 25 8.21 -0.86 30.57
C CYS A 25 9.59 -0.23 30.37
N LYS A 26 10.38 -0.12 31.46
CA LYS A 26 11.75 0.40 31.40
C LYS A 26 12.64 -0.50 30.56
N GLU A 27 12.54 -1.81 30.66
CA GLU A 27 13.30 -2.75 29.85
C GLU A 27 12.89 -2.69 28.35
N MET A 28 11.60 -2.58 28.07
CA MET A 28 11.11 -2.40 26.69
C MET A 28 11.60 -1.10 26.04
N SER A 29 11.85 -0.05 26.84
CA SER A 29 12.31 1.26 26.37
C SER A 29 13.81 1.36 26.09
N ASN A 30 14.64 0.43 26.62
CA ASN A 30 16.11 0.54 26.62
C ASN A 30 16.81 0.47 25.25
N GLN A 31 16.10 0.48 24.14
CA GLN A 31 16.70 0.19 22.83
C GLN A 31 16.75 1.35 21.83
N ARG A 32 16.22 2.55 22.13
CA ARG A 32 16.20 3.68 21.17
C ARG A 32 16.12 5.03 21.87
N SER A 33 16.94 5.99 21.42
CA SER A 33 16.78 7.40 21.75
C SER A 33 16.06 8.12 20.60
N PHE A 34 15.11 8.99 20.91
CA PHE A 34 14.51 9.95 19.98
C PHE A 34 14.08 11.19 20.75
N ASP A 35 13.86 12.29 20.03
CA ASP A 35 13.41 13.56 20.66
C ASP A 35 11.90 13.46 20.99
N TRP A 36 11.59 12.77 22.07
CA TRP A 36 10.24 12.53 22.52
C TRP A 36 9.52 13.80 22.98
N GLN A 37 10.25 14.81 23.45
CA GLN A 37 9.68 16.08 23.93
C GLN A 37 8.98 16.86 22.81
N LYS A 38 9.41 16.71 21.58
CA LYS A 38 8.80 17.32 20.39
C LYS A 38 7.75 16.43 19.70
N TRP A 39 7.47 15.24 20.24
CA TRP A 39 6.55 14.31 19.58
C TRP A 39 5.09 14.54 20.00
N GLU A 40 4.48 15.62 19.50
CA GLU A 40 3.08 16.00 19.78
C GLU A 40 2.09 14.88 19.57
N PHE A 41 2.28 14.04 18.52
CA PHE A 41 1.38 12.92 18.24
C PHE A 41 1.40 11.86 19.35
N GLY A 42 2.55 11.63 19.99
CA GLY A 42 2.66 10.72 21.13
C GLY A 42 1.87 11.24 22.36
N PHE A 43 2.00 12.51 22.69
CA PHE A 43 1.23 13.14 23.78
C PHE A 43 -0.28 13.09 23.51
N ARG A 44 -0.69 13.42 22.29
CA ARG A 44 -2.11 13.32 21.89
C ARG A 44 -2.67 11.90 21.97
N ALA A 45 -1.86 10.87 21.77
CA ALA A 45 -2.30 9.48 21.87
C ALA A 45 -2.55 9.07 23.34
N ILE A 46 -1.82 9.64 24.29
CA ILE A 46 -2.09 9.44 25.72
C ILE A 46 -3.44 10.03 26.10
N GLU A 47 -3.74 11.25 25.62
CA GLU A 47 -5.04 11.90 25.84
C GLU A 47 -6.19 11.22 25.11
N LYS A 48 -5.93 10.64 23.95
CA LYS A 48 -6.92 10.00 23.08
C LYS A 48 -6.50 8.56 22.71
N PRO A 49 -6.75 7.56 23.59
CA PRO A 49 -6.29 6.18 23.41
C PRO A 49 -6.78 5.49 22.13
N GLY A 50 -7.81 6.01 21.47
CA GLY A 50 -8.24 5.53 20.13
C GLY A 50 -7.18 5.72 19.03
N LEU A 51 -6.23 6.64 19.22
CA LEU A 51 -5.13 6.84 18.27
C LEU A 51 -4.10 5.72 18.28
N LEU A 52 -4.06 4.85 19.32
CA LEU A 52 -3.18 3.68 19.35
C LEU A 52 -3.40 2.75 18.17
N GLU A 53 -4.64 2.64 17.73
CA GLU A 53 -5.01 1.79 16.58
C GLU A 53 -4.41 2.28 15.26
N LEU A 54 -4.11 3.58 15.16
CA LEU A 54 -3.47 4.20 14.00
C LEU A 54 -1.95 4.15 14.04
N MET A 55 -1.34 3.72 15.15
CA MET A 55 0.10 3.63 15.31
C MET A 55 0.66 2.31 14.80
N ASN A 56 1.80 2.35 14.11
CA ASN A 56 2.56 1.14 13.82
C ASN A 56 3.34 0.66 15.08
N SER A 57 3.85 -0.57 15.04
CA SER A 57 4.58 -1.17 16.16
C SER A 57 5.78 -0.32 16.62
N SER A 58 6.47 0.36 15.70
CA SER A 58 7.61 1.24 16.04
C SER A 58 7.14 2.45 16.85
N ASN A 59 6.01 3.06 16.48
CA ASN A 59 5.46 4.21 17.19
C ASN A 59 4.86 3.80 18.55
N LEU A 60 4.26 2.61 18.64
CA LEU A 60 3.80 2.08 19.93
C LEU A 60 4.98 1.85 20.89
N LEU A 61 6.12 1.34 20.41
CA LEU A 61 7.34 1.22 21.22
C LEU A 61 7.93 2.59 21.61
N LYS A 62 7.91 3.57 20.70
CA LYS A 62 8.30 4.95 21.03
C LYS A 62 7.39 5.57 22.10
N LEU A 63 6.11 5.20 22.12
CA LEU A 63 5.18 5.69 23.13
C LEU A 63 5.50 5.11 24.52
N ILE A 64 5.91 3.85 24.60
CA ILE A 64 6.42 3.27 25.85
C ILE A 64 7.66 4.06 26.32
N LEU A 65 8.60 4.35 25.41
CA LEU A 65 9.78 5.14 25.75
C LEU A 65 9.39 6.57 26.22
N LEU A 66 8.44 7.22 25.55
CA LEU A 66 7.93 8.54 25.99
C LEU A 66 7.38 8.48 27.40
N LEU A 67 6.58 7.48 27.76
CA LEU A 67 6.04 7.31 29.10
C LEU A 67 7.14 7.12 30.16
N VAL A 68 8.15 6.32 29.85
CA VAL A 68 9.30 6.06 30.73
C VAL A 68 10.17 7.32 30.90
N GLU A 69 10.44 8.03 29.81
CA GLU A 69 11.27 9.25 29.87
C GLU A 69 10.52 10.41 30.56
N ASN A 70 9.22 10.54 30.34
CA ASN A 70 8.42 11.55 31.00
C ASN A 70 8.28 11.30 32.52
N ASP A 71 8.28 10.02 32.94
CA ASP A 71 8.28 9.64 34.35
C ASP A 71 9.53 10.13 35.11
N LYS A 72 10.67 10.31 34.43
CA LYS A 72 11.90 10.93 35.01
C LYS A 72 11.74 12.39 35.32
N ILE A 73 10.84 13.09 34.61
CA ILE A 73 10.57 14.52 34.78
C ILE A 73 9.38 14.75 35.71
N SER A 74 8.34 13.92 35.52
CA SER A 74 7.11 13.95 36.29
C SER A 74 6.92 12.60 37.00
N ALA A 75 7.43 12.49 38.21
CA ALA A 75 7.40 11.25 38.96
C ALA A 75 5.97 10.75 39.17
N GLY A 76 5.76 9.46 38.88
CA GLY A 76 4.43 8.79 38.92
C GLY A 76 3.64 8.86 37.62
N PHE A 77 4.16 9.51 36.58
CA PHE A 77 3.47 9.60 35.29
C PHE A 77 3.26 8.23 34.64
N LEU A 78 4.28 7.36 34.67
CA LEU A 78 4.19 5.99 34.14
C LEU A 78 3.22 5.14 34.96
N SER A 79 3.30 5.17 36.31
CA SER A 79 2.42 4.43 37.19
C SER A 79 0.95 4.82 37.05
N GLN A 80 0.66 6.11 36.86
CA GLN A 80 -0.68 6.60 36.59
C GLN A 80 -1.23 6.05 35.27
N ASN A 81 -0.40 6.02 34.22
CA ASN A 81 -0.82 5.48 32.91
C ASN A 81 -0.98 3.94 32.92
N ILE A 82 -0.23 3.23 33.75
CA ILE A 82 -0.47 1.79 34.00
C ILE A 82 -1.79 1.62 34.75
N SER A 83 -1.99 2.34 35.83
CA SER A 83 -3.20 2.22 36.68
C SER A 83 -4.49 2.62 35.95
N SER A 84 -4.40 3.53 34.97
CA SER A 84 -5.54 3.90 34.12
C SER A 84 -5.90 2.85 33.06
N GLY A 85 -5.09 1.80 32.87
CA GLY A 85 -5.24 0.79 31.83
C GLY A 85 -4.74 1.24 30.45
N PHE A 86 -4.15 2.43 30.33
CA PHE A 86 -3.64 2.93 29.07
C PHE A 86 -2.47 2.08 28.54
N VAL A 87 -1.54 1.71 29.42
CA VAL A 87 -0.37 0.89 29.03
C VAL A 87 -0.80 -0.53 28.65
N GLU A 88 -1.78 -1.12 29.34
CA GLU A 88 -2.39 -2.41 28.95
C GLU A 88 -2.95 -2.36 27.53
N LYS A 89 -3.70 -1.31 27.21
CA LYS A 89 -4.26 -1.10 25.87
C LYS A 89 -3.15 -0.92 24.82
N LEU A 90 -2.12 -0.15 25.15
CA LEU A 90 -0.96 0.07 24.28
C LEU A 90 -0.22 -1.22 23.98
N ILE A 91 0.08 -2.04 25.01
CA ILE A 91 0.79 -3.30 24.88
C ILE A 91 -0.07 -4.35 24.17
N SER A 92 -1.37 -4.43 24.48
CA SER A 92 -2.30 -5.30 23.76
C SER A 92 -2.39 -4.94 22.28
N THR A 93 -2.44 -3.64 21.95
CA THR A 93 -2.41 -3.16 20.56
C THR A 93 -1.08 -3.53 19.88
N LEU A 94 0.04 -3.39 20.60
CA LEU A 94 1.37 -3.77 20.10
C LEU A 94 1.46 -5.27 19.80
N LEU A 95 0.96 -6.14 20.68
CA LEU A 95 0.91 -7.58 20.47
C LEU A 95 -0.01 -7.95 19.32
N LEU A 96 -1.21 -7.36 19.26
CA LEU A 96 -2.17 -7.60 18.18
C LEU A 96 -1.55 -7.28 16.81
N LYS A 97 -0.88 -6.14 16.69
CA LYS A 97 -0.19 -5.76 15.45
C LYS A 97 0.99 -6.67 15.09
N ASN A 98 1.60 -7.32 16.07
CA ASN A 98 2.70 -8.25 15.83
C ASN A 98 2.22 -9.71 15.66
N SER A 99 1.16 -10.12 16.33
CA SER A 99 0.50 -11.42 16.06
C SER A 99 -0.06 -11.44 14.63
N THR A 100 -0.62 -10.32 14.19
CA THR A 100 -1.10 -10.18 12.80
C THR A 100 0.05 -10.32 11.79
N ILE A 101 1.26 -9.82 12.09
CA ILE A 101 2.46 -9.99 11.24
C ILE A 101 2.96 -11.45 11.26
N LEU A 102 2.80 -12.16 12.39
CA LEU A 102 3.24 -13.56 12.54
C LEU A 102 2.21 -14.55 11.96
N ASP A 103 0.93 -14.25 12.03
CA ASP A 103 -0.16 -15.13 11.56
C ASP A 103 -0.32 -15.08 10.03
N TYR A 104 0.03 -13.95 9.39
CA TYR A 104 0.02 -13.85 7.92
C TYR A 104 1.12 -14.67 7.23
N SER A 105 2.11 -15.20 7.96
CA SER A 105 3.22 -15.94 7.37
C SER A 105 2.99 -17.45 7.28
N LYS A 106 2.01 -18.03 7.97
CA LYS A 106 1.96 -19.49 8.13
C LYS A 106 0.92 -20.24 7.30
N ASP A 107 -0.26 -19.70 6.94
CA ASP A 107 -1.32 -20.54 6.34
C ASP A 107 -2.15 -19.89 5.21
N PHE A 108 -1.80 -18.68 4.74
CA PHE A 108 -2.61 -18.02 3.73
C PHE A 108 -1.97 -18.12 2.35
N SER A 109 -2.49 -19.01 1.48
CA SER A 109 -2.07 -19.09 0.08
C SER A 109 -2.79 -18.05 -0.77
N ILE A 110 -2.03 -17.32 -1.60
CA ILE A 110 -2.63 -16.42 -2.60
C ILE A 110 -3.17 -17.25 -3.75
N ASN A 111 -4.48 -17.19 -3.98
CA ASN A 111 -5.08 -17.66 -5.21
C ASN A 111 -4.99 -16.55 -6.28
N PRO A 112 -4.14 -16.67 -7.30
CA PRO A 112 -3.93 -15.62 -8.28
C PRO A 112 -5.13 -15.36 -9.18
N THR A 113 -6.11 -16.27 -9.20
CA THR A 113 -7.34 -16.16 -10.00
C THR A 113 -8.54 -15.73 -9.14
N PHE A 114 -8.34 -15.43 -7.87
CA PHE A 114 -9.43 -14.96 -7.01
C PHE A 114 -9.97 -13.64 -7.53
N ASP A 115 -11.27 -13.61 -7.73
CA ASP A 115 -12.02 -12.44 -8.16
C ASP A 115 -12.50 -11.67 -6.92
N PHE A 116 -11.96 -10.48 -6.69
CA PHE A 116 -12.29 -9.70 -5.50
C PHE A 116 -13.74 -9.21 -5.44
N ARG A 117 -14.50 -9.33 -6.51
CA ARG A 117 -15.96 -9.10 -6.48
C ARG A 117 -16.70 -10.13 -5.62
N ALA A 118 -16.11 -11.31 -5.43
CA ALA A 118 -16.73 -12.38 -4.64
C ALA A 118 -16.91 -12.02 -3.15
N ASP A 119 -16.04 -11.17 -2.60
CA ASP A 119 -16.14 -10.68 -1.22
C ASP A 119 -16.29 -9.16 -1.10
N THR A 120 -16.63 -8.50 -2.22
CA THR A 120 -16.94 -7.06 -2.27
C THR A 120 -18.45 -6.87 -2.46
N PRO A 121 -19.17 -6.22 -1.53
CA PRO A 121 -20.59 -5.92 -1.74
C PRO A 121 -20.81 -5.04 -2.99
N PRO A 122 -21.95 -5.17 -3.67
CA PRO A 122 -22.25 -4.36 -4.87
C PRO A 122 -22.07 -2.87 -4.62
N ASN A 123 -21.43 -2.18 -5.56
CA ASN A 123 -21.17 -0.74 -5.52
C ASN A 123 -20.33 -0.28 -4.32
N LYS A 124 -19.52 -1.17 -3.75
CA LYS A 124 -18.55 -0.83 -2.71
C LYS A 124 -17.13 -0.90 -3.25
N ASP A 125 -16.27 -0.11 -2.63
CA ASP A 125 -14.84 -0.09 -2.90
C ASP A 125 -14.20 -1.38 -2.32
N PRO A 126 -13.52 -2.21 -3.13
CA PRO A 126 -12.85 -3.42 -2.66
C PRO A 126 -11.75 -3.12 -1.64
N ASP A 127 -11.03 -2.01 -1.76
CA ASP A 127 -10.00 -1.62 -0.79
C ASP A 127 -10.56 -1.40 0.62
N LEU A 128 -11.84 -1.05 0.71
CA LEU A 128 -12.52 -0.85 1.99
C LEU A 128 -13.21 -2.12 2.50
N THR A 129 -13.62 -3.02 1.62
CA THR A 129 -14.59 -4.07 1.94
C THR A 129 -14.14 -5.50 1.66
N SER A 130 -13.25 -5.73 0.68
CA SER A 130 -12.69 -7.05 0.43
C SER A 130 -11.57 -7.37 1.44
N GLU A 131 -11.85 -8.28 2.36
CA GLU A 131 -10.82 -8.75 3.30
C GLU A 131 -9.73 -9.55 2.57
N THR A 132 -10.10 -10.31 1.52
CA THR A 132 -9.14 -11.06 0.71
C THR A 132 -8.16 -10.13 0.00
N LEU A 133 -8.63 -9.04 -0.61
CA LEU A 133 -7.76 -8.05 -1.27
C LEU A 133 -6.79 -7.43 -0.26
N LYS A 134 -7.27 -7.03 0.92
CA LYS A 134 -6.43 -6.47 1.99
C LYS A 134 -5.35 -7.45 2.45
N GLN A 135 -5.71 -8.72 2.62
CA GLN A 135 -4.76 -9.77 3.00
C GLN A 135 -3.71 -9.99 1.90
N TYR A 136 -4.12 -10.01 0.62
CA TYR A 136 -3.19 -10.12 -0.50
C TYR A 136 -2.24 -8.95 -0.55
N HIS A 137 -2.74 -7.73 -0.40
CA HIS A 137 -1.89 -6.54 -0.36
C HIS A 137 -0.89 -6.59 0.80
N LYS A 138 -1.31 -6.99 2.00
CA LYS A 138 -0.40 -7.15 3.13
C LYS A 138 0.68 -8.19 2.85
N LYS A 139 0.31 -9.37 2.33
CA LYS A 139 1.29 -10.44 2.04
C LYS A 139 2.27 -10.05 0.95
N LEU A 140 1.82 -9.39 -0.12
CA LEU A 140 2.66 -9.07 -1.28
C LEU A 140 3.54 -7.86 -1.09
N TRP A 141 3.02 -6.84 -0.40
CA TRP A 141 3.67 -5.53 -0.39
C TRP A 141 4.32 -5.19 0.94
N SER A 142 4.01 -5.93 2.04
CA SER A 142 4.75 -5.76 3.30
C SER A 142 6.13 -6.41 3.21
N LYS A 143 7.05 -5.74 2.53
CA LYS A 143 8.40 -6.23 2.25
C LYS A 143 9.44 -5.12 2.38
N LYS A 144 10.72 -5.46 2.19
CA LYS A 144 11.81 -4.48 2.28
C LYS A 144 11.73 -3.45 1.15
N LEU A 145 11.95 -2.19 1.52
CA LEU A 145 12.25 -1.09 0.62
C LEU A 145 13.71 -1.12 0.18
N PRO A 146 14.09 -0.40 -0.89
CA PRO A 146 15.47 -0.38 -1.39
C PRO A 146 16.51 0.12 -0.37
N ASP A 147 16.11 0.99 0.55
CA ASP A 147 16.97 1.49 1.65
C ASP A 147 17.11 0.50 2.82
N GLY A 148 16.52 -0.69 2.71
CA GLY A 148 16.52 -1.73 3.73
C GLY A 148 15.47 -1.55 4.83
N SER A 149 14.76 -0.45 4.89
CA SER A 149 13.59 -0.27 5.76
C SER A 149 12.45 -1.20 5.33
N SER A 150 11.35 -1.24 6.06
CA SER A 150 10.23 -2.12 5.72
C SER A 150 9.03 -1.29 5.29
N PHE A 151 8.52 -1.54 4.09
CA PHE A 151 7.19 -1.13 3.71
C PHE A 151 6.20 -2.10 4.35
N ILE A 152 5.43 -1.63 5.31
CA ILE A 152 4.45 -2.45 6.03
C ILE A 152 3.08 -1.86 5.78
N LEU A 153 2.19 -2.67 5.23
CA LEU A 153 0.78 -2.32 5.12
C LEU A 153 0.06 -2.73 6.39
N ASP A 154 -0.44 -1.75 7.12
CA ASP A 154 -1.18 -1.92 8.37
C ASP A 154 -2.65 -1.49 8.18
N GLY A 155 -3.50 -1.80 9.15
CA GLY A 155 -4.92 -1.47 9.17
C GLY A 155 -5.79 -2.72 9.10
N ASN A 156 -6.50 -2.96 10.22
CA ASN A 156 -7.48 -4.06 10.35
C ASN A 156 -8.88 -3.54 10.62
N VAL A 157 -9.07 -2.22 10.54
CA VAL A 157 -10.37 -1.62 10.82
C VAL A 157 -11.28 -1.81 9.61
N PRO A 158 -12.43 -2.47 9.76
CA PRO A 158 -13.41 -2.60 8.68
C PRO A 158 -13.76 -1.23 8.09
N LYS A 159 -13.91 -1.16 6.76
CA LYS A 159 -14.22 0.06 6.00
C LYS A 159 -13.16 1.17 6.10
N LYS A 160 -11.92 0.82 6.39
CA LYS A 160 -10.76 1.72 6.34
C LYS A 160 -9.73 1.18 5.36
N TYR A 161 -9.04 2.09 4.69
CA TYR A 161 -7.91 1.75 3.82
C TYR A 161 -6.75 1.19 4.63
N LEU A 162 -5.94 0.36 4.00
CA LEU A 162 -4.61 0.03 4.51
C LEU A 162 -3.73 1.28 4.47
N TYR A 163 -2.71 1.33 5.32
CA TYR A 163 -1.76 2.43 5.33
C TYR A 163 -0.33 1.96 5.58
N HIS A 164 0.62 2.73 5.10
CA HIS A 164 2.03 2.62 5.41
C HIS A 164 2.49 3.84 6.21
N SER A 165 3.28 3.61 7.26
CA SER A 165 3.92 4.69 8.04
C SER A 165 5.43 4.62 7.91
N SER A 166 6.05 5.71 7.50
CA SER A 166 7.50 5.88 7.40
C SER A 166 7.94 7.19 8.05
N ASN A 167 9.22 7.49 7.98
CA ASN A 167 9.78 8.80 8.34
C ASN A 167 9.32 9.93 7.40
N LEU A 168 8.89 9.60 6.17
CA LEU A 168 8.37 10.56 5.18
C LEU A 168 6.89 10.89 5.40
N GLY A 169 6.17 10.07 6.18
CA GLY A 169 4.77 10.31 6.50
C GLY A 169 3.93 9.05 6.61
N VAL A 170 2.61 9.26 6.72
CA VAL A 170 1.61 8.20 6.68
C VAL A 170 0.92 8.26 5.32
N PHE A 171 0.91 7.15 4.60
CA PHE A 171 0.28 7.00 3.29
C PHE A 171 -0.90 6.03 3.43
N HIS A 172 -2.13 6.51 3.26
CA HIS A 172 -3.26 5.61 3.04
C HIS A 172 -3.14 5.04 1.63
N ILE A 173 -3.31 3.75 1.51
CA ILE A 173 -3.06 3.04 0.25
C ILE A 173 -4.40 2.64 -0.36
N THR A 174 -4.57 3.02 -1.61
CA THR A 174 -5.64 2.54 -2.47
C THR A 174 -5.05 1.69 -3.58
N SER A 175 -5.82 0.74 -4.07
CA SER A 175 -5.47 0.02 -5.27
C SER A 175 -6.29 0.52 -6.47
N ASP A 176 -5.78 0.24 -7.66
CA ASP A 176 -6.50 0.53 -8.89
C ASP A 176 -6.20 -0.55 -9.91
N SER A 177 -7.14 -0.79 -10.81
CA SER A 177 -6.91 -1.72 -11.90
C SER A 177 -5.89 -1.16 -12.89
N ILE A 178 -4.93 -1.99 -13.27
CA ILE A 178 -4.05 -1.71 -14.42
C ILE A 178 -4.73 -1.98 -15.76
N THR A 179 -5.94 -2.52 -15.72
CA THR A 179 -6.75 -2.83 -16.89
C THR A 179 -7.93 -1.88 -16.97
N HIS A 180 -8.09 -1.21 -18.10
CA HIS A 180 -9.32 -0.48 -18.40
C HIS A 180 -9.90 -1.02 -19.70
N THR A 181 -11.08 -1.63 -19.62
CA THR A 181 -11.70 -2.31 -20.78
C THR A 181 -12.43 -1.36 -21.72
N TYR A 182 -12.67 -0.13 -21.30
CA TYR A 182 -13.46 0.87 -22.04
C TYR A 182 -14.89 0.42 -22.38
N ARG A 183 -15.35 -0.69 -21.80
CA ARG A 183 -16.66 -1.28 -22.10
C ARG A 183 -17.82 -0.28 -22.02
N ASP A 184 -17.74 0.64 -21.07
CA ASP A 184 -18.78 1.65 -20.83
C ASP A 184 -18.45 3.01 -21.48
N THR A 185 -17.39 3.09 -22.29
CA THR A 185 -16.94 4.31 -22.96
C THR A 185 -17.70 4.51 -24.25
N LYS A 186 -18.67 5.45 -24.26
CA LYS A 186 -19.59 5.69 -25.38
C LYS A 186 -18.91 5.80 -26.75
N ARG A 187 -17.79 6.51 -26.85
CA ARG A 187 -17.04 6.71 -28.11
C ARG A 187 -16.40 5.44 -28.68
N LEU A 188 -16.23 4.39 -27.87
CA LEU A 188 -15.64 3.12 -28.30
C LEU A 188 -16.67 2.02 -28.54
N GLN A 189 -17.96 2.32 -28.35
CA GLN A 189 -19.01 1.29 -28.52
C GLN A 189 -19.00 0.67 -29.93
N ASN A 190 -18.79 1.49 -30.96
CA ASN A 190 -18.74 0.99 -32.36
C ASN A 190 -17.58 0.04 -32.63
N ILE A 191 -16.49 0.13 -31.84
CA ILE A 191 -15.33 -0.74 -31.89
C ILE A 191 -15.62 -2.00 -31.08
N ILE A 192 -16.05 -1.81 -29.82
CA ILE A 192 -16.20 -2.88 -28.83
C ILE A 192 -17.30 -3.86 -29.22
N VAL A 193 -18.36 -3.41 -29.88
CA VAL A 193 -19.45 -4.29 -30.31
C VAL A 193 -18.99 -5.41 -31.27
N ASN A 194 -17.89 -5.21 -31.97
CA ASN A 194 -17.32 -6.20 -32.89
C ASN A 194 -16.37 -7.20 -32.20
N ILE A 195 -15.97 -6.95 -30.97
CA ILE A 195 -15.12 -7.85 -30.20
C ILE A 195 -15.96 -9.00 -29.65
N PRO A 196 -15.53 -10.27 -29.78
CA PRO A 196 -16.24 -11.40 -29.22
C PRO A 196 -16.53 -11.23 -27.72
N ASN A 197 -17.76 -11.49 -27.29
CA ASN A 197 -18.17 -11.34 -25.89
C ASN A 197 -17.30 -12.20 -24.95
N SER A 198 -16.89 -13.40 -25.38
CA SER A 198 -15.98 -14.26 -24.60
C SER A 198 -14.65 -13.55 -24.27
N ASP A 199 -14.08 -12.85 -25.23
CA ASP A 199 -12.79 -12.18 -25.10
C ASP A 199 -12.94 -10.92 -24.21
N MET A 200 -14.05 -10.20 -24.36
CA MET A 200 -14.41 -9.08 -23.49
C MET A 200 -14.63 -9.51 -22.04
N GLU A 201 -15.23 -10.67 -21.80
CA GLU A 201 -15.39 -11.22 -20.45
C GLU A 201 -14.05 -11.59 -19.83
N VAL A 202 -13.18 -12.27 -20.56
CA VAL A 202 -11.83 -12.59 -20.09
C VAL A 202 -11.06 -11.31 -19.75
N PHE A 203 -11.14 -10.31 -20.63
CA PHE A 203 -10.49 -9.03 -20.41
C PHE A 203 -11.05 -8.30 -19.18
N TYR A 204 -12.37 -8.23 -19.07
CA TYR A 204 -13.04 -7.61 -17.92
C TYR A 204 -12.72 -8.32 -16.60
N ASN A 205 -12.74 -9.66 -16.58
CA ASN A 205 -12.45 -10.43 -15.37
C ASN A 205 -11.00 -10.24 -14.91
N SER A 206 -10.06 -10.00 -15.82
CA SER A 206 -8.66 -9.72 -15.49
C SER A 206 -8.46 -8.47 -14.60
N CYS A 207 -9.43 -7.54 -14.61
CA CYS A 207 -9.41 -6.34 -13.78
C CYS A 207 -9.50 -6.65 -12.27
N PHE A 208 -10.05 -7.80 -11.91
CA PHE A 208 -10.45 -8.12 -10.54
C PHE A 208 -9.58 -9.19 -9.86
N ALA A 209 -8.49 -9.60 -10.51
CA ALA A 209 -7.50 -10.50 -9.95
C ALA A 209 -6.23 -9.74 -9.52
N ILE A 210 -5.46 -10.32 -8.58
CA ILE A 210 -4.32 -9.61 -7.96
C ILE A 210 -3.26 -9.14 -8.95
N GLY A 211 -3.02 -9.85 -10.03
CA GLY A 211 -2.10 -9.43 -11.09
C GLY A 211 -2.53 -8.16 -11.81
N GLY A 212 -3.83 -7.85 -11.77
CA GLY A 212 -4.45 -6.66 -12.37
C GLY A 212 -4.50 -5.42 -11.47
N TYR A 213 -3.99 -5.49 -10.23
CA TYR A 213 -4.04 -4.35 -9.30
C TYR A 213 -2.67 -3.72 -9.07
N ILE A 214 -2.65 -2.39 -8.96
CA ILE A 214 -1.50 -1.59 -8.54
C ILE A 214 -1.85 -0.76 -7.31
N LEU A 215 -0.89 -0.50 -6.42
CA LEU A 215 -1.07 0.35 -5.26
C LEU A 215 -0.61 1.78 -5.53
N PHE A 216 -1.42 2.73 -5.08
CA PHE A 216 -1.09 4.16 -5.04
C PHE A 216 -1.45 4.78 -3.69
N PRO A 217 -0.82 5.89 -3.31
CA PRO A 217 -1.29 6.69 -2.18
C PRO A 217 -2.66 7.28 -2.50
N GLY A 218 -3.63 7.04 -1.62
CA GLY A 218 -5.02 7.49 -1.77
C GLY A 218 -5.35 8.74 -0.96
N ASP A 219 -4.37 9.32 -0.26
CA ASP A 219 -4.58 10.54 0.52
C ASP A 219 -4.89 11.72 -0.40
N VAL A 220 -6.03 12.35 -0.16
CA VAL A 220 -6.38 13.60 -0.87
C VAL A 220 -5.49 14.73 -0.37
N ARG A 221 -4.64 15.26 -1.24
CA ARG A 221 -3.74 16.38 -0.94
C ARG A 221 -4.28 17.66 -1.52
N LYS A 222 -4.20 18.75 -0.74
CA LYS A 222 -4.74 20.05 -1.15
C LYS A 222 -4.12 20.51 -2.49
N GLY A 223 -4.98 20.77 -3.47
CA GLY A 223 -4.58 21.22 -4.80
C GLY A 223 -4.20 20.11 -5.78
N TYR A 224 -4.29 18.84 -5.39
CA TYR A 224 -3.97 17.69 -6.25
C TYR A 224 -5.13 16.71 -6.33
N GLN A 225 -5.31 16.11 -7.51
CA GLN A 225 -6.11 14.89 -7.65
C GLN A 225 -5.31 13.71 -7.11
N THR A 226 -5.97 12.64 -6.66
CA THR A 226 -5.30 11.37 -6.44
C THR A 226 -4.75 10.82 -7.75
N ILE A 227 -3.73 9.95 -7.70
CA ILE A 227 -3.15 9.37 -8.92
C ILE A 227 -4.22 8.63 -9.71
N ASN A 228 -5.09 7.85 -9.03
CA ASN A 228 -6.21 7.13 -9.66
C ASN A 228 -7.16 8.09 -10.40
N GLN A 229 -7.56 9.19 -9.77
CA GLN A 229 -8.41 10.18 -10.41
C GLN A 229 -7.72 10.84 -11.61
N ALA A 230 -6.47 11.25 -11.44
CA ALA A 230 -5.73 11.97 -12.47
C ALA A 230 -5.52 11.11 -13.73
N ARG A 231 -5.15 9.83 -13.58
CA ARG A 231 -4.94 8.93 -14.73
C ARG A 231 -6.25 8.63 -15.46
N GLY A 232 -7.35 8.45 -14.73
CA GLY A 232 -8.69 8.20 -15.31
C GLY A 232 -9.27 9.42 -16.03
N CYS A 233 -9.11 10.63 -15.45
CA CYS A 233 -9.66 11.86 -16.02
C CYS A 233 -8.81 12.45 -17.16
N ASN A 234 -7.53 12.13 -17.25
CA ASN A 234 -6.64 12.72 -18.24
C ASN A 234 -6.81 12.07 -19.61
N HIS A 235 -7.26 12.84 -20.60
CA HIS A 235 -7.52 12.35 -21.96
C HIS A 235 -6.27 11.87 -22.72
N LYS A 236 -5.06 12.24 -22.28
CA LYS A 236 -3.79 11.74 -22.81
C LYS A 236 -3.33 10.44 -22.18
N ILE A 237 -3.96 10.02 -21.09
CA ILE A 237 -3.68 8.76 -20.37
C ILE A 237 -4.85 7.80 -20.54
N VAL A 238 -6.08 8.28 -20.39
CA VAL A 238 -7.35 7.53 -20.45
C VAL A 238 -7.30 6.20 -19.71
N ASP A 239 -6.71 6.25 -18.51
CA ASP A 239 -6.55 5.09 -17.62
C ASP A 239 -5.64 3.96 -18.15
N ARG A 240 -4.88 4.18 -19.21
CA ARG A 240 -3.87 3.24 -19.69
C ARG A 240 -2.70 3.17 -18.74
N PHE A 241 -2.44 1.98 -18.21
CA PHE A 241 -1.39 1.79 -17.21
C PHE A 241 0.02 1.90 -17.81
N ASP A 242 0.23 1.48 -19.04
CA ASP A 242 1.49 1.67 -19.77
C ASP A 242 1.88 3.16 -19.88
N LEU A 243 0.92 4.04 -20.17
CA LEU A 243 1.13 5.49 -20.20
C LEU A 243 1.29 6.08 -18.80
N THR A 244 0.57 5.53 -17.80
CA THR A 244 0.76 5.91 -16.39
C THR A 244 2.18 5.58 -15.93
N LEU A 245 2.69 4.39 -16.28
CA LEU A 245 4.04 3.97 -15.92
C LEU A 245 5.11 4.83 -16.61
N GLU A 246 4.87 5.28 -17.85
CA GLU A 246 5.74 6.27 -18.51
C GLU A 246 5.72 7.62 -17.78
N CYS A 247 4.57 8.08 -17.30
CA CYS A 247 4.52 9.29 -16.48
C CYS A 247 5.32 9.13 -15.17
N ILE A 248 5.24 7.97 -14.51
CA ILE A 248 6.03 7.66 -13.31
C ILE A 248 7.52 7.60 -13.65
N ARG A 249 7.91 6.97 -14.76
CA ARG A 249 9.32 6.96 -15.22
C ARG A 249 9.85 8.37 -15.44
N ARG A 250 9.06 9.22 -16.11
CA ARG A 250 9.41 10.62 -16.32
C ARG A 250 9.50 11.41 -15.03
N HIS A 251 8.66 11.11 -14.04
CA HIS A 251 8.73 11.73 -12.72
C HIS A 251 10.10 11.47 -12.05
N PHE A 252 10.57 10.21 -12.01
CA PHE A 252 11.89 9.87 -11.48
C PHE A 252 13.04 10.52 -12.26
N LEU A 253 12.85 10.81 -13.55
CA LEU A 253 13.83 11.48 -14.41
C LEU A 253 13.66 13.00 -14.45
N SER A 254 12.72 13.56 -13.70
CA SER A 254 12.38 15.00 -13.73
C SER A 254 11.98 15.51 -15.13
N LEU A 255 11.37 14.64 -15.94
CA LEU A 255 10.89 14.96 -17.28
C LEU A 255 9.40 15.30 -17.28
N PRO A 256 8.93 16.17 -18.19
CA PRO A 256 7.53 16.56 -18.26
C PRO A 256 6.61 15.40 -18.65
N SER A 257 5.42 15.33 -18.02
CA SER A 257 4.39 14.36 -18.36
C SER A 257 2.98 14.91 -18.04
N PRO A 258 1.92 14.31 -18.60
CA PRO A 258 0.54 14.71 -18.31
C PRO A 258 0.15 14.59 -16.82
N LEU A 259 0.82 13.74 -16.06
CA LEU A 259 0.58 13.56 -14.61
C LEU A 259 1.61 14.26 -13.73
N GLN A 260 2.48 15.11 -14.29
CA GLN A 260 3.61 15.71 -13.58
C GLN A 260 3.19 16.37 -12.26
N ASN A 261 2.20 17.26 -12.28
CA ASN A 261 1.75 17.96 -11.07
C ASN A 261 1.21 17.00 -10.01
N THR A 262 0.41 16.02 -10.43
CA THR A 262 -0.14 15.01 -9.51
C THR A 262 0.98 14.19 -8.88
N LEU A 263 1.93 13.66 -9.69
CA LEU A 263 3.04 12.85 -9.20
C LEU A 263 3.97 13.65 -8.28
N GLN A 264 4.22 14.92 -8.56
CA GLN A 264 4.96 15.82 -7.66
C GLN A 264 4.26 16.00 -6.30
N GLY A 265 2.93 16.05 -6.29
CA GLY A 265 2.14 16.09 -5.06
C GLY A 265 2.32 14.85 -4.16
N TYR A 266 2.79 13.73 -4.72
CA TYR A 266 3.10 12.47 -4.02
C TYR A 266 4.59 12.11 -4.09
N GLY A 267 5.47 13.10 -4.28
CA GLY A 267 6.92 12.90 -4.40
C GLY A 267 7.51 12.10 -3.24
N ASP A 268 7.07 12.39 -2.01
CA ASP A 268 7.44 11.65 -0.80
C ASP A 268 7.10 10.15 -0.85
N PHE A 269 6.00 9.76 -1.51
CA PHE A 269 5.70 8.34 -1.74
C PHE A 269 6.68 7.70 -2.72
N PHE A 270 7.04 8.40 -3.81
CA PHE A 270 7.99 7.89 -4.79
C PHE A 270 9.43 7.84 -4.26
N GLU A 271 9.80 8.74 -3.36
CA GLU A 271 11.11 8.71 -2.65
C GLU A 271 11.36 7.42 -1.88
N LEU A 272 10.30 6.70 -1.43
CA LEU A 272 10.42 5.38 -0.80
C LEU A 272 11.15 4.36 -1.70
N PHE A 273 11.13 4.53 -3.00
CA PHE A 273 11.66 3.57 -3.97
C PHE A 273 13.00 3.99 -4.56
N ILE A 274 13.54 5.17 -4.22
CA ILE A 274 14.83 5.73 -4.65
C ILE A 274 14.84 6.08 -6.16
N ASP A 275 14.54 5.11 -7.04
CA ASP A 275 14.56 5.27 -8.50
C ASP A 275 13.45 4.46 -9.19
N PHE A 276 13.32 4.68 -10.50
CA PHE A 276 12.32 4.00 -11.33
C PHE A 276 12.50 2.47 -11.37
N GLN A 277 13.75 1.99 -11.45
CA GLN A 277 14.03 0.56 -11.49
C GLN A 277 13.54 -0.10 -10.20
N LYS A 278 13.84 0.48 -9.05
CA LYS A 278 13.41 -0.05 -7.74
C LYS A 278 11.90 0.00 -7.55
N TYR A 279 11.23 1.03 -8.07
CA TYR A 279 9.77 1.09 -8.12
C TYR A 279 9.20 -0.07 -8.95
N VAL A 280 9.72 -0.30 -10.16
CA VAL A 280 9.31 -1.40 -11.04
C VAL A 280 9.55 -2.77 -10.39
N GLU A 281 10.72 -2.98 -9.78
CA GLU A 281 11.05 -4.21 -9.07
C GLU A 281 10.12 -4.45 -7.88
N PHE A 282 9.83 -3.39 -7.10
CA PHE A 282 8.97 -3.50 -5.94
C PHE A 282 7.55 -3.94 -6.30
N PHE A 283 6.96 -3.38 -7.36
CA PHE A 283 5.59 -3.67 -7.77
C PHE A 283 5.47 -4.78 -8.83
N TYR A 284 6.55 -5.51 -9.13
CA TYR A 284 6.57 -6.61 -10.10
C TYR A 284 6.12 -6.17 -11.50
N LEU A 285 6.67 -5.06 -12.00
CA LEU A 285 6.31 -4.45 -13.29
C LEU A 285 7.35 -4.70 -14.39
N GLN A 286 8.34 -5.58 -14.17
CA GLN A 286 9.47 -5.81 -15.06
C GLN A 286 9.04 -6.24 -16.46
N ASP A 287 7.89 -6.91 -16.59
CA ASP A 287 7.40 -7.37 -17.90
C ASP A 287 6.86 -6.23 -18.76
N LEU A 288 6.57 -5.07 -18.17
CA LEU A 288 6.13 -3.85 -18.87
C LEU A 288 7.26 -2.87 -19.21
N VAL A 289 8.51 -3.22 -18.92
CA VAL A 289 9.68 -2.37 -19.20
C VAL A 289 10.75 -3.11 -19.98
N SER A 290 11.66 -2.37 -20.64
CA SER A 290 12.86 -2.95 -21.24
C SER A 290 13.79 -3.52 -20.17
N SER A 291 14.69 -4.43 -20.56
CA SER A 291 15.61 -5.07 -19.63
C SER A 291 16.58 -4.12 -18.93
N ASP A 292 16.82 -2.96 -19.52
CA ASP A 292 17.64 -1.87 -18.97
C ASP A 292 16.84 -0.81 -18.22
N PHE A 293 15.53 -1.01 -18.03
CA PHE A 293 14.57 -0.11 -17.35
C PHE A 293 14.45 1.30 -17.97
N LYS A 294 14.96 1.51 -19.21
CA LYS A 294 14.95 2.84 -19.84
C LYS A 294 13.71 3.15 -20.63
N SER A 295 12.92 2.16 -21.00
CA SER A 295 11.70 2.35 -21.80
C SER A 295 10.56 1.44 -21.34
N ILE A 296 9.34 1.88 -21.65
CA ILE A 296 8.11 1.13 -21.42
C ILE A 296 7.79 0.30 -22.67
N LYS A 297 7.30 -0.92 -22.47
CA LYS A 297 6.68 -1.74 -23.51
C LYS A 297 5.21 -1.35 -23.61
N PHE A 298 4.92 -0.41 -24.50
CA PHE A 298 3.57 0.14 -24.60
C PHE A 298 2.58 -0.88 -25.18
N HIS A 299 1.35 -0.83 -24.68
CA HIS A 299 0.27 -1.69 -25.20
C HIS A 299 -0.16 -1.29 -26.61
N LEU A 300 -0.02 -0.01 -26.96
CA LEU A 300 -0.16 0.53 -28.31
C LEU A 300 1.07 1.37 -28.66
N PRO A 301 1.38 1.60 -29.96
CA PRO A 301 2.50 2.43 -30.36
C PRO A 301 2.53 3.78 -29.66
N PHE A 302 3.71 4.17 -29.21
CA PHE A 302 3.95 5.45 -28.53
C PHE A 302 5.13 6.18 -29.19
N SER A 303 4.87 7.39 -29.70
CA SER A 303 5.85 8.20 -30.45
C SER A 303 6.91 8.87 -29.56
N GLY A 304 6.77 8.79 -28.25
CA GLY A 304 7.55 9.57 -27.27
C GLY A 304 6.80 10.80 -26.76
N GLU A 305 5.70 11.18 -27.43
CA GLU A 305 4.82 12.27 -27.01
C GLU A 305 3.41 11.77 -26.71
N PHE A 306 2.79 12.36 -25.70
CA PHE A 306 1.44 11.98 -25.30
C PHE A 306 0.42 12.58 -26.28
N GLU A 307 -0.26 11.69 -26.96
CA GLU A 307 -1.32 12.04 -27.90
C GLU A 307 -2.50 12.74 -27.20
N PRO A 308 -3.21 13.63 -27.92
CA PRO A 308 -4.39 14.30 -27.38
C PRO A 308 -5.47 13.34 -26.86
N GLN A 309 -5.52 12.12 -27.43
CA GLN A 309 -6.47 11.07 -27.04
C GLN A 309 -5.81 9.70 -27.18
N ALA A 310 -5.58 9.06 -26.03
CA ALA A 310 -4.85 7.80 -25.97
C ALA A 310 -5.71 6.54 -26.16
N PHE A 311 -6.96 6.67 -26.61
CA PHE A 311 -7.85 5.54 -26.89
C PHE A 311 -7.38 4.73 -28.10
N PRO A 312 -7.66 3.41 -28.14
CA PRO A 312 -7.60 2.64 -29.38
C PRO A 312 -8.45 3.31 -30.46
N LYS A 313 -7.94 3.40 -31.69
CA LYS A 313 -8.57 4.15 -32.79
C LYS A 313 -9.54 3.29 -33.63
N ASP A 314 -9.28 1.98 -33.65
CA ASP A 314 -10.06 1.00 -34.39
C ASP A 314 -10.08 -0.36 -33.67
N GLU A 315 -10.78 -1.33 -34.25
CA GLU A 315 -10.92 -2.70 -33.73
C GLU A 315 -9.57 -3.40 -33.58
N LYS A 316 -8.69 -3.26 -34.57
CA LYS A 316 -7.37 -3.87 -34.54
C LYS A 316 -6.49 -3.31 -33.42
N GLU A 317 -6.49 -2.00 -33.22
CA GLU A 317 -5.77 -1.39 -32.10
C GLU A 317 -6.38 -1.82 -30.77
N TYR A 318 -7.70 -1.96 -30.67
CA TYR A 318 -8.36 -2.43 -29.45
C TYR A 318 -7.96 -3.88 -29.13
N GLU A 319 -7.94 -4.77 -30.11
CA GLU A 319 -7.50 -6.15 -29.93
C GLU A 319 -6.02 -6.22 -29.51
N ILE A 320 -5.15 -5.44 -30.14
CA ILE A 320 -3.73 -5.34 -29.74
C ILE A 320 -3.60 -4.85 -28.31
N TYR A 321 -4.33 -3.81 -27.92
CA TYR A 321 -4.34 -3.27 -26.56
C TYR A 321 -4.79 -4.35 -25.57
N MET A 322 -5.88 -5.04 -25.84
CA MET A 322 -6.44 -6.11 -25.01
C MET A 322 -5.43 -7.26 -24.84
N GLN A 323 -4.85 -7.75 -25.93
CA GLN A 323 -3.90 -8.86 -25.92
C GLN A 323 -2.62 -8.50 -25.15
N ASN A 324 -2.05 -7.32 -25.37
CA ASN A 324 -0.85 -6.86 -24.70
C ASN A 324 -1.10 -6.68 -23.18
N THR A 325 -2.26 -6.12 -22.82
CA THR A 325 -2.65 -5.95 -21.42
C THR A 325 -2.82 -7.31 -20.73
N LEU A 326 -3.54 -8.25 -21.33
CA LEU A 326 -3.72 -9.59 -20.79
C LEU A 326 -2.40 -10.36 -20.65
N SER A 327 -1.52 -10.26 -21.66
CA SER A 327 -0.20 -10.86 -21.61
C SER A 327 0.63 -10.32 -20.46
N PHE A 328 0.62 -9.00 -20.25
CA PHE A 328 1.30 -8.36 -19.13
C PHE A 328 0.73 -8.84 -17.77
N ILE A 329 -0.59 -8.82 -17.58
CA ILE A 329 -1.23 -9.29 -16.34
C ILE A 329 -0.85 -10.73 -16.04
N LYS A 330 -0.87 -11.61 -17.05
CA LYS A 330 -0.47 -13.01 -16.91
C LYS A 330 0.99 -13.16 -16.47
N SER A 331 1.90 -12.45 -17.11
CA SER A 331 3.34 -12.48 -16.77
C SER A 331 3.58 -11.94 -15.37
N ARG A 332 2.94 -10.81 -15.02
CA ARG A 332 3.02 -10.23 -13.68
C ARG A 332 2.47 -11.17 -12.60
N THR A 333 1.34 -11.82 -12.87
CA THR A 333 0.76 -12.83 -11.96
C THR A 333 1.73 -13.97 -11.71
N GLN A 334 2.35 -14.51 -12.76
CA GLN A 334 3.37 -15.55 -12.63
C GLN A 334 4.56 -15.08 -11.80
N ARG A 335 5.04 -13.87 -12.01
CA ARG A 335 6.14 -13.26 -11.22
C ARG A 335 5.76 -13.11 -9.76
N ILE A 336 4.56 -12.62 -9.46
CA ILE A 336 4.03 -12.53 -8.09
C ILE A 336 4.06 -13.92 -7.43
N MET A 337 3.56 -14.95 -8.10
CA MET A 337 3.50 -16.31 -7.55
C MET A 337 4.88 -16.93 -7.31
N GLN A 338 5.89 -16.55 -8.11
CA GLN A 338 7.26 -17.01 -7.91
C GLN A 338 7.97 -16.38 -6.70
N GLN A 339 7.52 -15.22 -6.27
CA GLN A 339 8.10 -14.48 -5.14
C GLN A 339 7.45 -14.84 -3.79
N ILE A 340 6.33 -15.56 -3.80
CA ILE A 340 5.70 -16.06 -2.58
C ILE A 340 6.47 -17.29 -2.13
N PRO A 341 6.99 -17.34 -0.89
CA PRO A 341 7.61 -18.55 -0.35
C PRO A 341 6.64 -19.73 -0.53
N ARG A 342 7.12 -20.81 -1.10
CA ARG A 342 6.41 -22.10 -1.10
C ARG A 342 6.72 -22.70 0.28
N ASP A 343 5.69 -22.90 1.07
CA ASP A 343 5.77 -23.64 2.32
C ASP A 343 6.24 -25.08 2.09
#